data_dc67432ef7d888187fb0117734dcec99
#
_entry.id   dc67432ef7d888187fb0117734dcec99
#
_cell.length_a   1.000
_cell.length_b   1.000
_cell.length_c   1.000
_cell.angle_alpha   90.00
_cell.angle_beta   90.00
_cell.angle_gamma   90.00
#
_symmetry.space_group_name_H-M   'P 1'
#
loop_
_entity.id
_entity.type
_entity.pdbx_description
1 polymer ?
#
loop_
_entity_poly.entity_id
_entity_poly.type
_entity_poly.pdbx_seq_one_letter_code
_entity_poly.pdbx_strand_id
1 'polypeptide(L)'
;SAYFSPINTATENGSAGDILYPLSNLEPGAHSLKLKVWDVFNNSSTKSIQFTVINGLKPELYDIYCDANPASTAANFYVKHNRPDATVTVGIDIYDLLGRLIWTETQTGRSDSGTSFPITWNLTDRNGTRVPRGIYIYRARISTDGIQEATKAKKIAVTAQ
;
A
#
# COMPACT_ATOMS: atom_id res chain seq x y z
N SER A 1 7.93 23.37 -8.64
CA SER A 1 7.65 24.17 -9.85
C SER A 1 6.32 23.73 -10.43
N ALA A 2 5.48 24.67 -10.81
CA ALA A 2 4.23 24.39 -11.52
C ALA A 2 4.53 24.27 -13.02
N TYR A 3 3.92 23.30 -13.68
CA TYR A 3 4.02 23.11 -15.13
C TYR A 3 2.66 23.38 -15.77
N PHE A 4 2.65 24.18 -16.80
CA PHE A 4 1.50 24.38 -17.66
C PHE A 4 1.67 23.53 -18.92
N SER A 5 0.72 22.66 -19.20
CA SER A 5 0.65 21.88 -20.43
C SER A 5 -0.54 22.34 -21.25
N PRO A 6 -0.35 23.02 -22.40
CA PRO A 6 -1.46 23.42 -23.25
C PRO A 6 -2.15 22.20 -23.85
N ILE A 7 -3.47 22.21 -23.84
CA ILE A 7 -4.27 21.21 -24.55
C ILE A 7 -4.29 21.63 -26.02
N ASN A 8 -3.61 20.84 -26.87
CA ASN A 8 -3.54 21.11 -28.30
C ASN A 8 -4.77 20.48 -28.98
N THR A 9 -5.89 21.16 -28.93
CA THR A 9 -7.04 20.84 -29.77
C THR A 9 -6.95 21.69 -31.04
N ALA A 10 -7.16 21.10 -32.21
CA ALA A 10 -7.01 21.71 -33.54
C ALA A 10 -7.86 22.97 -33.78
N THR A 11 -8.66 23.40 -32.82
CA THR A 11 -9.59 24.50 -32.89
C THR A 11 -9.34 25.61 -31.84
N GLU A 12 -8.43 25.38 -30.86
CA GLU A 12 -8.21 26.36 -29.79
C GLU A 12 -6.71 26.70 -29.69
N ASN A 13 -6.33 27.89 -30.13
CA ASN A 13 -4.97 28.45 -30.14
C ASN A 13 -4.33 28.55 -28.74
N GLY A 14 -4.18 27.42 -28.01
CA GLY A 14 -3.53 27.43 -26.71
C GLY A 14 -4.31 28.15 -25.60
N SER A 15 -5.63 28.35 -25.78
CA SER A 15 -6.50 29.05 -24.82
C SER A 15 -6.90 28.16 -23.62
N ALA A 16 -6.63 26.84 -23.67
CA ALA A 16 -6.87 25.91 -22.58
C ALA A 16 -5.63 25.06 -22.30
N GLY A 17 -5.48 24.62 -21.06
CA GLY A 17 -4.37 23.77 -20.67
C GLY A 17 -4.51 23.25 -19.24
N ASP A 18 -3.71 22.23 -18.93
CA ASP A 18 -3.64 21.64 -17.61
C ASP A 18 -2.44 22.21 -16.83
N ILE A 19 -2.66 22.49 -15.56
CA ILE A 19 -1.61 22.89 -14.63
C ILE A 19 -1.42 21.77 -13.62
N LEU A 20 -0.26 21.16 -13.65
CA LEU A 20 0.15 20.15 -12.66
C LEU A 20 1.09 20.79 -11.64
N TYR A 21 0.68 20.77 -10.38
CA TYR A 21 1.51 21.21 -9.26
C TYR A 21 1.55 20.15 -8.18
N PRO A 22 2.70 19.48 -7.96
CA PRO A 22 2.81 18.48 -6.91
C PRO A 22 2.81 19.17 -5.55
N LEU A 23 1.91 18.74 -4.68
CA LEU A 23 1.86 19.13 -3.27
C LEU A 23 2.60 18.06 -2.46
N SER A 24 3.64 18.46 -1.73
CA SER A 24 4.43 17.60 -0.87
C SER A 24 4.59 18.19 0.51
N ASN A 25 4.77 17.35 1.53
CA ASN A 25 5.06 17.75 2.91
C ASN A 25 3.99 18.67 3.53
N LEU A 26 2.72 18.41 3.23
CA LEU A 26 1.63 19.14 3.87
C LEU A 26 1.38 18.55 5.28
N GLU A 27 1.33 19.44 6.26
CA GLU A 27 0.92 19.06 7.61
C GLU A 27 -0.58 18.68 7.63
N PRO A 28 -1.00 17.79 8.55
CA PRO A 28 -2.41 17.48 8.72
C PRO A 28 -3.22 18.71 9.12
N GLY A 29 -4.39 18.85 8.53
CA GLY A 29 -5.28 19.96 8.81
C GLY A 29 -5.98 20.50 7.57
N ALA A 30 -6.71 21.59 7.75
CA ALA A 30 -7.40 22.27 6.67
C ALA A 30 -6.41 23.14 5.88
N HIS A 31 -6.42 22.97 4.56
CA HIS A 31 -5.58 23.73 3.63
C HIS A 31 -6.42 24.43 2.59
N SER A 32 -5.91 25.53 2.06
CA SER A 32 -6.49 26.25 0.93
C SER A 32 -5.44 26.39 -0.16
N LEU A 33 -5.76 25.93 -1.35
CA LEU A 33 -4.97 26.18 -2.54
C LEU A 33 -5.63 27.30 -3.35
N LYS A 34 -4.87 28.34 -3.65
CA LYS A 34 -5.31 29.47 -4.45
C LYS A 34 -4.51 29.54 -5.74
N LEU A 35 -5.19 29.40 -6.86
CA LEU A 35 -4.62 29.61 -8.18
C LEU A 35 -5.00 30.99 -8.68
N LYS A 36 -4.00 31.77 -9.08
CA LYS A 36 -4.18 33.06 -9.78
C LYS A 36 -3.46 32.95 -11.10
N VAL A 37 -4.17 33.27 -12.17
CA VAL A 37 -3.65 33.27 -13.54
C VAL A 37 -3.88 34.64 -14.15
N TRP A 38 -2.99 35.04 -15.06
CA TRP A 38 -3.08 36.29 -15.83
C TRP A 38 -3.10 35.97 -17.32
N ASP A 39 -3.84 36.76 -18.07
CA ASP A 39 -3.78 36.76 -19.52
C ASP A 39 -2.68 37.71 -20.03
N VAL A 40 -2.49 37.72 -21.33
CA VAL A 40 -1.50 38.59 -22.01
C VAL A 40 -1.85 40.08 -21.92
N PHE A 41 -3.07 40.41 -21.53
CA PHE A 41 -3.56 41.78 -21.33
C PHE A 41 -3.52 42.23 -19.86
N ASN A 42 -2.88 41.39 -19.00
CA ASN A 42 -2.75 41.64 -17.57
C ASN A 42 -4.09 41.59 -16.78
N ASN A 43 -5.13 40.96 -17.33
CA ASN A 43 -6.30 40.61 -16.56
C ASN A 43 -6.01 39.36 -15.74
N SER A 44 -6.56 39.28 -14.53
CA SER A 44 -6.33 38.14 -13.68
C SER A 44 -7.62 37.43 -13.26
N SER A 45 -7.57 36.13 -13.17
CA SER A 45 -8.60 35.27 -12.58
C SER A 45 -8.05 34.52 -11.41
N THR A 46 -8.86 34.32 -10.38
CA THR A 46 -8.45 33.60 -9.16
C THR A 46 -9.48 32.54 -8.83
N LYS A 47 -9.02 31.33 -8.55
CA LYS A 47 -9.84 30.24 -8.02
C LYS A 47 -9.20 29.66 -6.78
N SER A 48 -10.02 29.33 -5.77
CA SER A 48 -9.56 28.69 -4.55
C SER A 48 -10.29 27.38 -4.34
N ILE A 49 -9.57 26.38 -3.88
CA ILE A 49 -10.13 25.12 -3.39
C ILE A 49 -9.70 24.92 -1.95
N GLN A 50 -10.58 24.35 -1.15
CA GLN A 50 -10.26 23.92 0.21
C GLN A 50 -10.21 22.41 0.25
N PHE A 51 -9.24 21.86 0.97
CA PHE A 51 -9.10 20.44 1.19
C PHE A 51 -8.51 20.19 2.57
N THR A 52 -8.71 19.01 3.10
CA THR A 52 -8.17 18.62 4.40
C THR A 52 -7.14 17.52 4.22
N VAL A 53 -5.94 17.75 4.73
CA VAL A 53 -4.93 16.71 4.89
C VAL A 53 -5.22 15.99 6.20
N ILE A 54 -5.50 14.71 6.12
CA ILE A 54 -5.71 13.86 7.30
C ILE A 54 -4.44 13.06 7.58
N ASN A 55 -4.05 13.02 8.84
CA ASN A 55 -2.99 12.14 9.29
C ASN A 55 -3.38 10.70 8.99
N GLY A 56 -2.54 10.06 8.21
CA GLY A 56 -2.59 8.65 7.83
C GLY A 56 -3.93 7.97 8.01
N LEU A 57 -4.66 7.72 6.93
CA LEU A 57 -5.76 6.78 7.00
C LEU A 57 -5.26 5.52 7.69
N LYS A 58 -5.94 5.07 8.73
CA LYS A 58 -5.65 3.79 9.36
C LYS A 58 -5.47 2.73 8.27
N PRO A 59 -4.38 1.96 8.25
CA PRO A 59 -4.27 0.86 7.31
C PRO A 59 -5.42 -0.10 7.58
N GLU A 60 -6.14 -0.47 6.53
CA GLU A 60 -7.21 -1.43 6.57
C GLU A 60 -6.82 -2.64 5.73
N LEU A 61 -6.91 -3.80 6.34
CA LEU A 61 -6.56 -5.06 5.72
C LEU A 61 -7.84 -5.73 5.24
N TYR A 62 -8.07 -5.72 3.90
CA TYR A 62 -9.27 -6.28 3.30
C TYR A 62 -9.24 -7.80 3.26
N ASP A 63 -8.12 -8.37 2.80
CA ASP A 63 -7.94 -9.80 2.72
C ASP A 63 -6.47 -10.21 2.76
N ILE A 64 -6.23 -11.49 3.07
CA ILE A 64 -4.93 -12.12 2.99
C ILE A 64 -5.08 -13.46 2.25
N TYR A 65 -4.10 -13.80 1.43
CA TYR A 65 -4.09 -15.07 0.72
C TYR A 65 -2.66 -15.54 0.45
N CYS A 66 -2.52 -16.81 0.12
CA CYS A 66 -1.28 -17.38 -0.36
C CYS A 66 -1.52 -18.06 -1.72
N ASP A 67 -0.48 -18.10 -2.53
CA ASP A 67 -0.51 -18.70 -3.87
C ASP A 67 -0.54 -20.23 -3.87
N ALA A 68 -0.10 -20.83 -2.77
CA ALA A 68 -0.07 -22.28 -2.58
C ALA A 68 -0.77 -22.68 -1.28
N ASN A 69 -1.92 -23.35 -1.41
CA ASN A 69 -2.64 -23.96 -0.29
C ASN A 69 -3.47 -25.15 -0.80
N PRO A 70 -3.00 -26.38 -0.63
CA PRO A 70 -1.83 -26.83 0.16
C PRO A 70 -0.47 -26.44 -0.42
N ALA A 71 0.49 -26.13 0.45
CA ALA A 71 1.86 -25.82 0.09
C ALA A 71 2.76 -27.06 0.23
N SER A 72 3.64 -27.29 -0.76
CA SER A 72 4.56 -28.44 -0.77
C SER A 72 6.03 -28.02 -0.71
N THR A 73 6.42 -26.90 -1.26
CA THR A 73 7.80 -26.39 -1.29
C THR A 73 7.94 -25.01 -0.66
N ALA A 74 7.08 -24.09 -1.03
CA ALA A 74 7.03 -22.73 -0.50
C ALA A 74 5.60 -22.19 -0.62
N ALA A 75 5.33 -21.07 0.06
CA ALA A 75 4.11 -20.30 -0.08
C ALA A 75 4.45 -18.80 -0.12
N ASN A 76 3.90 -18.06 -1.06
CA ASN A 76 3.96 -16.60 -1.10
C ASN A 76 2.67 -16.02 -0.54
N PHE A 77 2.80 -15.15 0.43
CA PHE A 77 1.68 -14.49 1.08
C PHE A 77 1.51 -13.07 0.54
N TYR A 78 0.27 -12.69 0.36
CA TYR A 78 -0.15 -11.37 -0.14
C TYR A 78 -1.20 -10.77 0.79
N VAL A 79 -1.16 -9.45 0.91
CA VAL A 79 -2.10 -8.68 1.72
C VAL A 79 -2.85 -7.69 0.82
N LYS A 80 -4.19 -7.73 0.82
CA LYS A 80 -5.04 -6.72 0.18
C LYS A 80 -5.37 -5.61 1.18
N HIS A 81 -5.13 -4.37 0.79
CA HIS A 81 -5.23 -3.22 1.70
C HIS A 81 -5.70 -1.94 1.00
N ASN A 82 -6.01 -0.92 1.79
CA ASN A 82 -6.49 0.40 1.34
C ASN A 82 -5.38 1.41 1.06
N ARG A 83 -4.12 0.97 0.83
CA ARG A 83 -2.95 1.86 0.69
C ARG A 83 -2.22 1.65 -0.65
N PRO A 84 -2.87 1.89 -1.79
CA PRO A 84 -2.16 1.89 -3.07
C PRO A 84 -1.14 3.04 -3.08
N ASP A 85 -0.06 2.86 -3.83
CA ASP A 85 1.02 3.83 -4.04
C ASP A 85 1.73 4.30 -2.75
N ALA A 86 1.58 3.56 -1.65
CA ALA A 86 2.21 3.86 -0.37
C ALA A 86 3.35 2.89 -0.04
N THR A 87 4.28 3.34 0.80
CA THR A 87 5.21 2.45 1.48
C THR A 87 4.48 1.77 2.63
N VAL A 88 4.46 0.45 2.60
CA VAL A 88 3.82 -0.38 3.63
C VAL A 88 4.83 -1.33 4.25
N THR A 89 4.66 -1.63 5.51
CA THR A 89 5.38 -2.69 6.21
C THR A 89 4.40 -3.85 6.41
N VAL A 90 4.74 -5.00 5.84
CA VAL A 90 3.95 -6.23 5.93
C VAL A 90 4.72 -7.26 6.72
N GLY A 91 4.08 -7.84 7.71
CA GLY A 91 4.61 -8.95 8.50
C GLY A 91 3.74 -10.19 8.34
N ILE A 92 4.37 -11.36 8.25
CA ILE A 92 3.71 -12.66 8.26
C ILE A 92 4.26 -13.47 9.44
N ASP A 93 3.35 -13.94 10.28
CA ASP A 93 3.65 -14.84 11.38
C ASP A 93 2.97 -16.20 11.12
N ILE A 94 3.71 -17.28 11.25
CA ILE A 94 3.20 -18.67 11.11
C ILE A 94 3.15 -19.32 12.48
N TYR A 95 2.01 -19.89 12.81
CA TYR A 95 1.75 -20.57 14.07
C TYR A 95 1.32 -22.02 13.82
N ASP A 96 1.67 -22.92 14.73
CA ASP A 96 1.04 -24.22 14.79
C ASP A 96 -0.37 -24.15 15.44
N LEU A 97 -1.08 -25.27 15.47
CA LEU A 97 -2.43 -25.33 16.06
C LEU A 97 -2.46 -25.12 17.59
N LEU A 98 -1.30 -25.19 18.25
CA LEU A 98 -1.16 -24.90 19.68
C LEU A 98 -0.86 -23.41 19.93
N GLY A 99 -0.79 -22.61 18.88
CA GLY A 99 -0.51 -21.17 18.96
C GLY A 99 0.97 -20.83 19.13
N ARG A 100 1.89 -21.80 18.95
CA ARG A 100 3.33 -21.54 19.03
C ARG A 100 3.79 -20.90 17.72
N LEU A 101 4.54 -19.81 17.83
CA LEU A 101 5.11 -19.11 16.67
C LEU A 101 6.26 -19.94 16.07
N ILE A 102 6.06 -20.40 14.87
CA ILE A 102 6.98 -21.24 14.10
C ILE A 102 7.94 -20.39 13.27
N TRP A 103 7.42 -19.38 12.59
CA TRP A 103 8.20 -18.54 11.69
C TRP A 103 7.61 -17.14 11.63
N THR A 104 8.44 -16.15 11.35
CA THR A 104 8.03 -14.74 11.16
C THR A 104 8.95 -14.06 10.15
N GLU A 105 8.39 -13.23 9.32
CA GLU A 105 9.11 -12.36 8.39
C GLU A 105 8.40 -11.01 8.32
N THR A 106 9.17 -9.95 8.15
CA THR A 106 8.65 -8.59 8.00
C THR A 106 9.44 -7.88 6.90
N GLN A 107 8.72 -7.29 5.98
CA GLN A 107 9.30 -6.58 4.85
C GLN A 107 8.62 -5.22 4.66
N THR A 108 9.41 -4.21 4.34
CA THR A 108 8.93 -2.87 4.00
C THR A 108 9.19 -2.60 2.53
N GLY A 109 8.20 -2.11 1.83
CA GLY A 109 8.31 -1.81 0.41
C GLY A 109 7.15 -0.96 -0.08
N ARG A 110 7.28 -0.48 -1.32
CA ARG A 110 6.21 0.23 -2.00
C ARG A 110 5.16 -0.76 -2.49
N SER A 111 3.91 -0.43 -2.29
CA SER A 111 2.77 -1.14 -2.85
C SER A 111 2.14 -0.28 -3.93
N ASP A 112 2.36 -0.63 -5.20
CA ASP A 112 1.86 0.15 -6.36
C ASP A 112 0.36 -0.07 -6.60
N SER A 113 -0.21 -1.08 -5.94
CA SER A 113 -1.64 -1.40 -6.00
C SER A 113 -2.20 -1.62 -4.59
N GLY A 114 -3.47 -1.94 -4.47
CA GLY A 114 -4.09 -2.36 -3.20
C GLY A 114 -3.69 -3.78 -2.76
N THR A 115 -2.61 -4.37 -3.32
CA THR A 115 -2.06 -5.66 -2.94
C THR A 115 -0.56 -5.51 -2.67
N SER A 116 -0.09 -6.06 -1.57
CA SER A 116 1.33 -6.00 -1.20
C SER A 116 2.21 -6.85 -2.15
N PHE A 117 3.53 -6.61 -2.05
CA PHE A 117 4.54 -7.54 -2.55
C PHE A 117 4.45 -8.89 -1.83
N PRO A 118 4.96 -9.99 -2.45
CA PRO A 118 4.96 -11.31 -1.83
C PRO A 118 5.93 -11.40 -0.65
N ILE A 119 5.52 -12.12 0.41
CA ILE A 119 6.42 -12.58 1.46
C ILE A 119 6.49 -14.10 1.37
N THR A 120 7.67 -14.63 1.12
CA THR A 120 7.90 -16.06 0.85
C THR A 120 8.26 -16.81 2.11
N TRP A 121 7.55 -17.90 2.39
CA TRP A 121 7.86 -18.89 3.41
C TRP A 121 8.27 -20.22 2.75
N ASN A 122 9.49 -20.67 3.01
CA ASN A 122 10.03 -21.91 2.47
C ASN A 122 9.64 -23.15 3.30
N LEU A 123 8.54 -23.05 4.05
CA LEU A 123 8.02 -24.13 4.93
C LEU A 123 9.05 -24.61 5.96
N THR A 124 9.84 -23.68 6.50
CA THR A 124 10.82 -23.94 7.54
C THR A 124 10.47 -23.20 8.83
N ASP A 125 10.95 -23.71 9.94
CA ASP A 125 10.92 -22.99 11.22
C ASP A 125 12.03 -21.92 11.29
N ARG A 126 12.15 -21.25 12.45
CA ARG A 126 13.19 -20.21 12.69
C ARG A 126 14.63 -20.74 12.62
N ASN A 127 14.83 -22.05 12.74
CA ASN A 127 16.13 -22.70 12.68
C ASN A 127 16.45 -23.21 11.26
N GLY A 128 15.57 -22.97 10.29
CA GLY A 128 15.71 -23.47 8.92
C GLY A 128 15.30 -24.93 8.76
N THR A 129 14.76 -25.56 9.81
CA THR A 129 14.28 -26.93 9.74
C THR A 129 12.90 -26.99 9.10
N ARG A 130 12.71 -27.94 8.17
CA ARG A 130 11.42 -28.16 7.51
C ARG A 130 10.33 -28.46 8.53
N VAL A 131 9.21 -27.76 8.42
CA VAL A 131 8.06 -28.02 9.27
C VAL A 131 7.33 -29.32 8.85
N PRO A 132 6.76 -30.10 9.79
CA PRO A 132 5.97 -31.27 9.50
C PRO A 132 4.75 -30.96 8.62
N ARG A 133 4.27 -31.96 7.88
CA ARG A 133 2.96 -31.88 7.22
C ARG A 133 1.87 -31.62 8.26
N GLY A 134 0.94 -30.71 7.92
CA GLY A 134 -0.14 -30.38 8.86
C GLY A 134 -0.81 -29.06 8.49
N ILE A 135 -1.67 -28.61 9.39
CA ILE A 135 -2.34 -27.31 9.28
C ILE A 135 -1.60 -26.30 10.16
N TYR A 136 -1.37 -25.13 9.59
CA TYR A 136 -0.78 -23.98 10.26
C TYR A 136 -1.71 -22.80 10.15
N ILE A 137 -1.55 -21.84 11.04
CA ILE A 137 -2.25 -20.57 11.00
C ILE A 137 -1.24 -19.50 10.59
N TYR A 138 -1.50 -18.78 9.54
CA TYR A 138 -0.72 -17.57 9.22
C TYR A 138 -1.50 -16.34 9.58
N ARG A 139 -0.82 -15.37 10.21
CA ARG A 139 -1.33 -14.06 10.52
C ARG A 139 -0.55 -13.03 9.73
N ALA A 140 -1.25 -12.22 8.95
CA ALA A 140 -0.68 -11.07 8.30
C ALA A 140 -0.91 -9.82 9.13
N ARG A 141 0.07 -8.95 9.13
CA ARG A 141 0.06 -7.61 9.72
C ARG A 141 0.44 -6.60 8.64
N ILE A 142 -0.21 -5.45 8.62
CA ILE A 142 0.17 -4.32 7.78
C ILE A 142 0.20 -3.04 8.60
N SER A 143 1.25 -2.26 8.42
CA SER A 143 1.36 -0.92 8.98
C SER A 143 1.87 0.06 7.93
N THR A 144 1.55 1.33 8.12
CA THR A 144 2.11 2.46 7.38
C THR A 144 2.70 3.43 8.39
N ASP A 145 3.91 3.93 8.13
CA ASP A 145 4.61 4.91 8.97
C ASP A 145 4.71 4.52 10.46
N GLY A 146 4.62 3.23 10.78
CA GLY A 146 4.78 2.69 12.12
C GLY A 146 3.65 3.02 13.12
N ILE A 147 2.55 3.66 12.68
CA ILE A 147 1.59 4.28 13.61
C ILE A 147 0.41 3.39 13.95
N GLN A 148 -0.07 2.57 13.05
CA GLN A 148 -1.18 1.66 13.30
C GLN A 148 -1.04 0.37 12.51
N GLU A 149 -1.44 -0.73 13.12
CA GLU A 149 -1.38 -2.06 12.52
C GLU A 149 -2.79 -2.64 12.35
N ALA A 150 -3.06 -3.21 11.18
CA ALA A 150 -4.22 -4.05 10.95
C ALA A 150 -3.76 -5.51 10.79
N THR A 151 -4.52 -6.46 11.34
CA THR A 151 -4.17 -7.87 11.34
C THR A 151 -5.31 -8.75 10.86
N LYS A 152 -4.96 -9.84 10.20
CA LYS A 152 -5.89 -10.89 9.78
C LYS A 152 -5.21 -12.25 9.77
N ALA A 153 -5.94 -13.33 10.07
CA ALA A 153 -5.39 -14.68 10.10
C ALA A 153 -6.21 -15.65 9.25
N LYS A 154 -5.54 -16.61 8.63
CA LYS A 154 -6.12 -17.72 7.88
C LYS A 154 -5.32 -19.00 8.10
N LYS A 155 -5.84 -20.12 7.59
CA LYS A 155 -5.17 -21.43 7.66
C LYS A 155 -4.43 -21.73 6.36
N ILE A 156 -3.31 -22.45 6.49
CA ILE A 156 -2.56 -23.02 5.37
C ILE A 156 -2.28 -24.50 5.69
N ALA A 157 -2.45 -25.35 4.69
CA ALA A 157 -2.07 -26.75 4.77
C ALA A 157 -0.66 -26.95 4.18
N VAL A 158 0.19 -27.68 4.88
CA VAL A 158 1.51 -28.09 4.40
C VAL A 158 1.46 -29.58 4.12
N THR A 159 1.86 -29.97 2.91
CA THR A 159 1.95 -31.36 2.49
C THR A 159 3.38 -31.90 2.57
N ALA A 160 3.53 -33.21 2.48
CA ALA A 160 4.84 -33.81 2.24
C ALA A 160 5.34 -33.44 0.83
N GLN A 161 6.66 -33.35 0.68
CA GLN A 161 7.30 -33.37 -0.63
C GLN A 161 7.16 -34.74 -1.25
#